data_b42f18589f1bcec9bb47616912447471
#
_entry.id   b42f18589f1bcec9bb47616912447471
#
_cell.length_a   1.000
_cell.length_b   1.000
_cell.length_c   1.000
_cell.angle_alpha   90.00
_cell.angle_beta   90.00
_cell.angle_gamma   90.00
#
_symmetry.space_group_name_H-M   'P 1'
#
loop_
_entity.id
_entity.type
_entity.pdbx_description
1 polymer ?
#
loop_
_entity_poly.entity_id
_entity_poly.type
_entity_poly.pdbx_seq_one_letter_code
_entity_poly.pdbx_strand_id
1 'polypeptide(L)'
;MIHNNFLLKSKNSKFFDLFINDLFSSKSFMDYKNAIEPFYSQYEMNLKENIKLLKDQRCLGYVNLKVGKSENGIVQIFNHREQGNLKARLIHNYDLNDELIIINTAGGLTSGDLNLNSIQVDCNTSLNITTQSMEKIHNCKNLLANAYTNIIVGDNSYVSWMPLETIFFNGGKLRRRLNIDLKTSSNFFGVETLIFGRQAMGEIVESGELDDALQIYKNNKLLYSDFNRIKGNIDKKILKPLVLKGNNIFCSVVYTGKKIRIYEKQILKYADKSKYFFGASIVNGVLLLKILAKNINDIRDFLGDLVKIFGKNFNLPRIWSF
;
A
#
# COMPACT_ATOMS: atom_id res chain seq x y z
N MET A 1 -3.16 27.83 -9.19
CA MET A 1 -4.33 27.95 -10.10
C MET A 1 -4.10 27.28 -11.46
N ILE A 2 -3.32 26.22 -11.55
CA ILE A 2 -3.00 25.50 -12.81
C ILE A 2 -3.37 24.01 -12.75
N HIS A 3 -3.84 23.50 -11.61
CA HIS A 3 -4.10 22.06 -11.42
C HIS A 3 -5.56 21.61 -11.65
N ASN A 4 -6.52 22.54 -11.77
CA ASN A 4 -7.92 22.16 -11.92
C ASN A 4 -8.43 21.99 -13.38
N ASN A 5 -7.61 22.29 -14.39
CA ASN A 5 -8.05 22.25 -15.79
C ASN A 5 -7.65 21.00 -16.57
N PHE A 6 -6.86 20.08 -15.99
CA PHE A 6 -6.47 18.84 -16.66
C PHE A 6 -7.45 17.67 -16.42
N LEU A 7 -8.33 17.79 -15.45
CA LEU A 7 -9.18 16.70 -14.95
C LEU A 7 -10.50 16.50 -15.72
N LEU A 8 -10.89 17.39 -16.61
CA LEU A 8 -12.28 17.42 -17.14
C LEU A 8 -12.42 17.18 -18.64
N LYS A 9 -11.40 16.77 -19.38
CA LYS A 9 -11.52 16.63 -20.87
C LYS A 9 -11.15 15.28 -21.46
N SER A 10 -11.08 14.18 -20.73
CA SER A 10 -10.94 12.89 -21.39
C SER A 10 -12.31 12.29 -21.71
N LYS A 11 -12.54 11.89 -22.96
CA LYS A 11 -13.71 11.12 -23.40
C LYS A 11 -13.92 9.81 -22.60
N ASN A 12 -12.96 9.44 -21.76
CA ASN A 12 -12.95 8.24 -20.93
C ASN A 12 -13.73 8.39 -19.61
N SER A 13 -13.94 9.62 -19.10
CA SER A 13 -14.71 9.83 -17.86
C SER A 13 -16.18 9.39 -18.03
N LYS A 14 -16.81 9.71 -19.15
CA LYS A 14 -18.21 9.30 -19.43
C LYS A 14 -18.40 7.78 -19.47
N PHE A 15 -17.42 7.06 -19.97
CA PHE A 15 -17.50 5.60 -20.07
C PHE A 15 -17.33 4.93 -18.69
N PHE A 16 -16.46 5.46 -17.88
CA PHE A 16 -16.30 5.04 -16.49
C PHE A 16 -17.55 5.36 -15.67
N ASP A 17 -18.11 6.55 -15.85
CA ASP A 17 -19.35 6.96 -15.22
C ASP A 17 -20.52 6.02 -15.56
N LEU A 18 -20.64 5.59 -16.81
CA LEU A 18 -21.63 4.61 -17.25
C LEU A 18 -21.39 3.21 -16.64
N PHE A 19 -20.15 2.78 -16.59
CA PHE A 19 -19.78 1.50 -16.03
C PHE A 19 -20.05 1.40 -14.52
N ILE A 20 -19.70 2.45 -13.78
CA ILE A 20 -19.94 2.51 -12.34
C ILE A 20 -21.44 2.62 -12.05
N ASN A 21 -22.21 3.35 -12.86
CA ASN A 21 -23.67 3.42 -12.73
C ASN A 21 -24.35 2.06 -12.96
N ASP A 22 -23.82 1.23 -13.87
CA ASP A 22 -24.32 -0.13 -14.10
C ASP A 22 -23.97 -1.10 -12.97
N LEU A 23 -22.86 -0.86 -12.25
CA LEU A 23 -22.41 -1.70 -11.12
C LEU A 23 -23.02 -1.29 -9.78
N PHE A 24 -23.33 -0.03 -9.60
CA PHE A 24 -23.71 0.55 -8.32
C PHE A 24 -24.90 1.52 -8.48
N SER A 25 -26.07 1.12 -8.08
CA SER A 25 -27.26 1.97 -8.16
C SER A 25 -27.08 3.31 -7.44
N SER A 26 -27.06 4.34 -8.22
CA SER A 26 -27.23 5.80 -8.09
C SER A 26 -26.73 6.61 -6.87
N LYS A 27 -26.82 6.19 -5.63
CA LYS A 27 -26.47 7.04 -4.47
C LYS A 27 -25.03 6.88 -3.96
N SER A 28 -24.40 5.74 -4.20
CA SER A 28 -23.00 5.45 -3.81
C SER A 28 -21.97 5.95 -4.85
N PHE A 29 -22.44 6.36 -6.01
CA PHE A 29 -21.60 6.69 -7.18
C PHE A 29 -20.75 7.95 -6.99
N MET A 30 -21.31 9.03 -6.46
CA MET A 30 -20.56 10.30 -6.34
C MET A 30 -19.36 10.17 -5.37
N ASP A 31 -19.50 9.36 -4.33
CA ASP A 31 -18.41 9.16 -3.38
C ASP A 31 -17.37 8.18 -3.91
N TYR A 32 -17.79 7.20 -4.69
CA TYR A 32 -16.89 6.30 -5.40
C TYR A 32 -16.09 7.06 -6.46
N LYS A 33 -16.75 7.94 -7.21
CA LYS A 33 -16.10 8.84 -8.18
C LYS A 33 -15.05 9.70 -7.51
N ASN A 34 -15.38 10.35 -6.40
CA ASN A 34 -14.45 11.19 -5.63
C ASN A 34 -13.29 10.40 -5.04
N ALA A 35 -13.50 9.13 -4.66
CA ALA A 35 -12.45 8.26 -4.16
C ALA A 35 -11.51 7.74 -5.25
N ILE A 36 -12.02 7.56 -6.47
CA ILE A 36 -11.25 7.03 -7.60
C ILE A 36 -10.62 8.15 -8.45
N GLU A 37 -11.18 9.35 -8.45
CA GLU A 37 -10.70 10.47 -9.24
C GLU A 37 -9.18 10.73 -9.07
N PRO A 38 -8.59 10.65 -7.85
CA PRO A 38 -7.14 10.74 -7.66
C PRO A 38 -6.36 9.63 -8.38
N PHE A 39 -6.94 8.44 -8.50
CA PHE A 39 -6.33 7.32 -9.21
C PHE A 39 -6.49 7.40 -10.73
N TYR A 40 -7.57 8.04 -11.17
CA TYR A 40 -7.97 8.12 -12.56
C TYR A 40 -7.13 9.10 -13.37
N SER A 41 -6.87 10.26 -12.80
CA SER A 41 -6.12 11.33 -13.48
C SER A 41 -4.64 11.01 -13.67
N GLN A 42 -4.13 10.08 -12.90
CA GLN A 42 -2.71 9.78 -12.84
C GLN A 42 -2.31 8.54 -13.68
N TYR A 43 -3.28 7.68 -14.02
CA TYR A 43 -3.04 6.43 -14.71
C TYR A 43 -4.11 6.20 -15.78
N GLU A 44 -3.72 6.27 -17.05
CA GLU A 44 -4.56 5.78 -18.16
C GLU A 44 -4.84 4.28 -17.94
N MET A 45 -5.88 4.00 -17.19
CA MET A 45 -6.37 2.64 -17.05
C MET A 45 -6.99 2.25 -18.39
N ASN A 46 -6.53 1.17 -18.97
CA ASN A 46 -7.20 0.55 -20.13
C ASN A 46 -8.48 -0.14 -19.63
N LEU A 47 -9.41 0.70 -19.14
CA LEU A 47 -10.65 0.27 -18.50
C LEU A 47 -11.56 -0.47 -19.48
N LYS A 48 -11.51 -0.14 -20.77
CA LYS A 48 -12.38 -0.78 -21.78
C LYS A 48 -12.16 -2.28 -21.89
N GLU A 49 -10.91 -2.74 -21.81
CA GLU A 49 -10.59 -4.17 -21.81
C GLU A 49 -10.95 -4.84 -20.48
N ASN A 50 -10.72 -4.15 -19.37
CA ASN A 50 -11.05 -4.65 -18.03
C ASN A 50 -12.57 -4.78 -17.81
N ILE A 51 -13.39 -3.87 -18.35
CA ILE A 51 -14.85 -3.86 -18.19
C ILE A 51 -15.52 -5.04 -18.86
N LYS A 52 -15.10 -5.40 -20.09
CA LYS A 52 -15.68 -6.54 -20.81
C LYS A 52 -15.48 -7.86 -20.06
N LEU A 53 -14.43 -7.93 -19.24
CA LEU A 53 -14.04 -9.12 -18.44
C LEU A 53 -14.59 -9.08 -17.01
N LEU A 54 -15.01 -7.92 -16.50
CA LEU A 54 -15.67 -7.78 -15.18
C LEU A 54 -17.07 -8.43 -15.13
N LYS A 55 -17.66 -8.76 -16.29
CA LYS A 55 -18.91 -9.54 -16.37
C LYS A 55 -18.74 -10.98 -15.88
N ASP A 56 -17.50 -11.47 -15.79
CA ASP A 56 -17.20 -12.87 -15.43
C ASP A 56 -16.54 -12.90 -14.05
N GLN A 57 -17.31 -13.11 -12.97
CA GLN A 57 -16.86 -13.48 -11.60
C GLN A 57 -15.55 -12.83 -11.14
N ARG A 58 -15.41 -11.49 -11.21
CA ARG A 58 -14.23 -10.77 -10.73
C ARG A 58 -14.49 -10.17 -9.36
N CYS A 59 -13.45 -10.10 -8.53
CA CYS A 59 -13.53 -9.38 -7.27
C CYS A 59 -13.39 -7.88 -7.51
N LEU A 60 -14.36 -7.13 -7.01
CA LEU A 60 -14.33 -5.69 -6.94
C LEU A 60 -14.49 -5.29 -5.48
N GLY A 61 -13.40 -4.87 -4.84
CA GLY A 61 -13.38 -4.44 -3.46
C GLY A 61 -13.21 -2.93 -3.33
N TYR A 62 -13.97 -2.34 -2.43
CA TYR A 62 -13.86 -0.92 -2.13
C TYR A 62 -14.03 -0.65 -0.65
N VAL A 63 -13.10 0.14 -0.09
CA VAL A 63 -13.18 0.70 1.26
C VAL A 63 -12.93 2.19 1.20
N ASN A 64 -13.85 2.99 1.78
CA ASN A 64 -13.65 4.43 1.95
C ASN A 64 -13.94 4.78 3.41
N LEU A 65 -12.93 5.30 4.09
CA LEU A 65 -12.98 5.57 5.52
C LEU A 65 -12.48 6.96 5.84
N LYS A 66 -13.15 7.59 6.80
CA LYS A 66 -12.63 8.74 7.52
C LYS A 66 -12.48 8.37 8.99
N VAL A 67 -11.25 8.42 9.50
CA VAL A 67 -10.87 8.01 10.86
C VAL A 67 -10.30 9.22 11.60
N GLY A 68 -10.68 9.41 12.84
CA GLY A 68 -10.20 10.51 13.65
C GLY A 68 -10.57 10.35 15.11
N LYS A 69 -10.24 11.32 15.95
CA LYS A 69 -10.62 11.34 17.36
C LYS A 69 -11.97 11.99 17.55
N SER A 70 -12.80 11.37 18.40
CA SER A 70 -14.02 11.98 18.93
C SER A 70 -13.69 13.12 19.89
N GLU A 71 -14.68 13.84 20.36
CA GLU A 71 -14.55 14.86 21.42
C GLU A 71 -13.93 14.29 22.70
N ASN A 72 -14.19 13.04 23.01
CA ASN A 72 -13.61 12.33 24.17
C ASN A 72 -12.21 11.77 23.90
N GLY A 73 -11.58 12.09 22.75
CA GLY A 73 -10.24 11.66 22.40
C GLY A 73 -10.12 10.21 21.90
N ILE A 74 -11.22 9.48 21.78
CA ILE A 74 -11.23 8.09 21.30
C ILE A 74 -11.20 8.08 19.78
N VAL A 75 -10.34 7.27 19.18
CA VAL A 75 -10.29 7.09 17.73
C VAL A 75 -11.55 6.36 17.26
N GLN A 76 -12.18 6.86 16.23
CA GLN A 76 -13.39 6.25 15.65
C GLN A 76 -13.48 6.48 14.14
N ILE A 77 -14.31 5.70 13.48
CA ILE A 77 -14.61 5.84 12.06
C ILE A 77 -15.84 6.76 11.91
N PHE A 78 -15.65 7.94 11.32
CA PHE A 78 -16.72 8.91 11.07
C PHE A 78 -17.47 8.64 9.76
N ASN A 79 -16.77 8.10 8.75
CA ASN A 79 -17.36 7.66 7.50
C ASN A 79 -16.87 6.26 7.20
N HIS A 80 -17.80 5.35 6.92
CA HIS A 80 -17.51 3.95 6.70
C HIS A 80 -18.30 3.42 5.51
N ARG A 81 -17.59 3.16 4.42
CA ARG A 81 -18.18 2.50 3.24
C ARG A 81 -17.32 1.33 2.84
N GLU A 82 -17.97 0.20 2.70
CA GLU A 82 -17.36 -1.06 2.26
C GLU A 82 -18.20 -1.67 1.15
N GLN A 83 -17.54 -2.23 0.17
CA GLN A 83 -18.20 -2.93 -0.93
C GLN A 83 -17.36 -4.10 -1.42
N GLY A 84 -18.05 -5.13 -1.91
CA GLY A 84 -17.41 -6.33 -2.45
C GLY A 84 -16.58 -7.08 -1.40
N ASN A 85 -15.40 -7.52 -1.84
CA ASN A 85 -14.50 -8.35 -1.03
C ASN A 85 -13.67 -7.59 0.01
N LEU A 86 -13.64 -6.26 -0.02
CA LEU A 86 -12.91 -5.49 0.98
C LEU A 86 -13.78 -5.13 2.17
N LYS A 87 -13.22 -5.29 3.36
CA LYS A 87 -13.78 -4.91 4.67
C LYS A 87 -12.73 -4.18 5.48
N ALA A 88 -13.19 -3.43 6.50
CA ALA A 88 -12.32 -2.77 7.46
C ALA A 88 -12.83 -2.93 8.89
N ARG A 89 -11.91 -3.01 9.85
CA ARG A 89 -12.23 -3.06 11.28
C ARG A 89 -11.27 -2.19 12.06
N LEU A 90 -11.80 -1.36 12.94
CA LEU A 90 -11.02 -0.58 13.89
C LEU A 90 -10.93 -1.35 15.21
N ILE A 91 -9.73 -1.52 15.72
CA ILE A 91 -9.43 -2.19 16.99
C ILE A 91 -8.73 -1.20 17.90
N HIS A 92 -9.27 -1.04 19.11
CA HIS A 92 -8.66 -0.20 20.13
C HIS A 92 -7.61 -0.95 20.92
N ASN A 93 -6.50 -0.28 21.19
CA ASN A 93 -5.39 -0.79 21.97
C ASN A 93 -5.14 0.11 23.19
N TYR A 94 -4.89 -0.48 24.36
CA TYR A 94 -4.70 0.29 25.61
C TYR A 94 -3.36 1.05 25.63
N ASP A 95 -2.26 0.38 25.25
CA ASP A 95 -0.89 0.91 25.40
C ASP A 95 -0.22 1.19 24.05
N LEU A 96 -0.90 0.95 22.94
CA LEU A 96 -0.39 1.08 21.60
C LEU A 96 -1.34 1.94 20.74
N ASN A 97 -0.89 2.33 19.55
CA ASN A 97 -1.79 2.98 18.59
C ASN A 97 -2.94 2.05 18.21
N ASP A 98 -4.14 2.63 18.07
CA ASP A 98 -5.28 1.91 17.50
C ASP A 98 -4.97 1.36 16.12
N GLU A 99 -5.63 0.26 15.75
CA GLU A 99 -5.37 -0.46 14.51
C GLU A 99 -6.59 -0.47 13.60
N LEU A 100 -6.40 0.01 12.37
CA LEU A 100 -7.35 -0.17 11.28
C LEU A 100 -6.90 -1.37 10.43
N ILE A 101 -7.68 -2.44 10.47
CA ILE A 101 -7.38 -3.68 9.75
C ILE A 101 -8.20 -3.73 8.47
N ILE A 102 -7.53 -3.76 7.31
CA ILE A 102 -8.14 -4.00 6.00
C ILE A 102 -8.18 -5.50 5.73
N ILE A 103 -9.33 -6.00 5.32
CA ILE A 103 -9.61 -7.43 5.13
C ILE A 103 -10.01 -7.66 3.68
N ASN A 104 -9.23 -8.47 2.96
CA ASN A 104 -9.63 -9.01 1.67
C ASN A 104 -10.25 -10.41 1.87
N THR A 105 -11.56 -10.53 1.68
CA THR A 105 -12.29 -11.80 1.87
C THR A 105 -12.20 -12.74 0.67
N ALA A 106 -11.56 -12.31 -0.44
CA ALA A 106 -11.44 -13.11 -1.66
C ALA A 106 -10.29 -14.13 -1.63
N GLY A 107 -9.45 -14.10 -0.57
CA GLY A 107 -8.32 -15.03 -0.44
C GLY A 107 -7.13 -14.75 -1.37
N GLY A 108 -7.09 -13.59 -2.01
CA GLY A 108 -6.06 -13.12 -2.92
C GLY A 108 -6.63 -12.41 -4.13
N LEU A 109 -5.77 -12.04 -5.07
CA LEU A 109 -6.11 -11.34 -6.30
C LEU A 109 -5.71 -12.16 -7.52
N THR A 110 -6.51 -12.10 -8.58
CA THR A 110 -6.24 -12.74 -9.86
C THR A 110 -6.57 -11.81 -11.03
N SER A 111 -6.51 -12.31 -12.23
CA SER A 111 -6.69 -11.56 -13.49
C SER A 111 -7.94 -10.70 -13.50
N GLY A 112 -7.78 -9.39 -13.60
CA GLY A 112 -8.87 -8.41 -13.68
C GLY A 112 -9.51 -8.00 -12.37
N ASP A 113 -9.09 -8.55 -11.22
CA ASP A 113 -9.56 -8.11 -9.91
C ASP A 113 -9.14 -6.68 -9.63
N LEU A 114 -9.96 -5.95 -8.85
CA LEU A 114 -9.72 -4.56 -8.48
C LEU A 114 -10.03 -4.34 -7.01
N ASN A 115 -9.04 -3.92 -6.23
CA ASN A 115 -9.18 -3.49 -4.85
C ASN A 115 -8.81 -2.00 -4.70
N LEU A 116 -9.68 -1.24 -4.03
CA LEU A 116 -9.54 0.19 -3.83
C LEU A 116 -9.68 0.54 -2.34
N ASN A 117 -8.66 1.15 -1.77
CA ASN A 117 -8.68 1.68 -0.40
C ASN A 117 -8.51 3.19 -0.43
N SER A 118 -9.43 3.93 0.17
CA SER A 118 -9.35 5.37 0.40
C SER A 118 -9.50 5.63 1.90
N ILE A 119 -8.46 6.11 2.55
CA ILE A 119 -8.41 6.28 3.99
C ILE A 119 -7.97 7.70 4.30
N GLN A 120 -8.84 8.47 4.93
CA GLN A 120 -8.52 9.79 5.47
C GLN A 120 -8.36 9.68 6.98
N VAL A 121 -7.21 10.12 7.48
CA VAL A 121 -6.93 10.22 8.91
C VAL A 121 -6.92 11.69 9.31
N ASP A 122 -7.80 12.07 10.22
CA ASP A 122 -7.95 13.45 10.69
C ASP A 122 -6.75 13.89 11.56
N CYS A 123 -6.67 15.19 11.83
CA CYS A 123 -5.59 15.78 12.64
C CYS A 123 -5.51 15.17 14.05
N ASN A 124 -4.32 15.22 14.66
CA ASN A 124 -4.02 14.76 16.02
C ASN A 124 -4.34 13.28 16.30
N THR A 125 -4.35 12.45 15.25
CA THR A 125 -4.71 11.02 15.34
C THR A 125 -3.47 10.14 15.19
N SER A 126 -3.35 9.13 16.06
CA SER A 126 -2.33 8.08 15.92
C SER A 126 -3.02 6.78 15.51
N LEU A 127 -2.61 6.19 14.38
CA LEU A 127 -3.28 5.04 13.81
C LEU A 127 -2.29 4.13 13.07
N ASN A 128 -2.37 2.84 13.35
CA ASN A 128 -1.73 1.82 12.53
C ASN A 128 -2.74 1.28 11.52
N ILE A 129 -2.37 1.22 10.26
CA ILE A 129 -3.18 0.63 9.19
C ILE A 129 -2.46 -0.63 8.72
N THR A 130 -3.14 -1.76 8.77
CA THR A 130 -2.58 -3.07 8.40
C THR A 130 -3.59 -3.92 7.62
N THR A 131 -3.18 -5.10 7.15
CA THR A 131 -4.08 -6.09 6.54
C THR A 131 -4.24 -7.30 7.44
N GLN A 132 -5.38 -7.99 7.35
CA GLN A 132 -5.64 -9.20 8.14
C GLN A 132 -4.72 -10.35 7.75
N SER A 133 -4.39 -10.47 6.49
CA SER A 133 -3.61 -11.57 5.93
C SER A 133 -2.68 -11.08 4.82
N MET A 134 -1.72 -11.91 4.46
CA MET A 134 -0.87 -11.72 3.28
C MET A 134 -1.73 -11.66 2.02
N GLU A 135 -1.43 -10.73 1.11
CA GLU A 135 -2.09 -10.66 -0.18
C GLU A 135 -1.44 -11.64 -1.16
N LYS A 136 -2.23 -12.53 -1.74
CA LYS A 136 -1.77 -13.54 -2.68
C LYS A 136 -2.07 -13.11 -4.11
N ILE A 137 -1.06 -13.04 -4.95
CA ILE A 137 -1.24 -12.73 -6.37
C ILE A 137 -1.20 -14.03 -7.14
N HIS A 138 -2.39 -14.53 -7.48
CA HIS A 138 -2.56 -15.77 -8.21
C HIS A 138 -2.19 -15.64 -9.68
N ASN A 139 -2.06 -16.76 -10.38
CA ASN A 139 -1.81 -16.76 -11.82
C ASN A 139 -2.86 -15.93 -12.56
N CYS A 140 -2.39 -15.01 -13.38
CA CYS A 140 -3.21 -14.09 -14.18
C CYS A 140 -3.04 -14.42 -15.66
N LYS A 141 -4.09 -14.95 -16.30
CA LYS A 141 -4.02 -15.31 -17.74
C LYS A 141 -3.81 -14.08 -18.63
N ASN A 142 -4.74 -13.14 -18.63
CA ASN A 142 -4.78 -12.04 -19.60
C ASN A 142 -4.55 -10.65 -18.99
N LEU A 143 -5.16 -10.35 -17.86
CA LEU A 143 -5.15 -9.02 -17.23
C LEU A 143 -4.35 -9.02 -15.95
N LEU A 144 -3.87 -7.82 -15.55
CA LEU A 144 -3.32 -7.62 -14.23
C LEU A 144 -4.45 -7.59 -13.19
N ALA A 145 -4.16 -8.06 -11.99
CA ALA A 145 -4.86 -7.64 -10.78
C ALA A 145 -4.48 -6.18 -10.46
N ASN A 146 -5.40 -5.40 -9.92
CA ASN A 146 -5.18 -4.01 -9.61
C ASN A 146 -5.47 -3.74 -8.13
N ALA A 147 -4.54 -3.10 -7.45
CA ALA A 147 -4.69 -2.68 -6.04
C ALA A 147 -4.27 -1.22 -5.89
N TYR A 148 -5.19 -0.38 -5.45
CA TYR A 148 -4.96 1.05 -5.26
C TYR A 148 -5.24 1.41 -3.80
N THR A 149 -4.31 2.12 -3.19
CA THR A 149 -4.46 2.62 -1.82
C THR A 149 -4.10 4.10 -1.79
N ASN A 150 -5.01 4.91 -1.28
CA ASN A 150 -4.80 6.33 -1.04
C ASN A 150 -4.98 6.63 0.44
N ILE A 151 -3.97 7.24 1.08
CA ILE A 151 -3.99 7.60 2.49
C ILE A 151 -3.72 9.09 2.62
N ILE A 152 -4.67 9.82 3.21
CA ILE A 152 -4.55 11.23 3.53
C ILE A 152 -4.29 11.36 5.03
N VAL A 153 -3.19 12.01 5.40
CA VAL A 153 -2.77 12.14 6.80
C VAL A 153 -2.87 13.59 7.26
N GLY A 154 -3.74 13.84 8.23
CA GLY A 154 -3.97 15.15 8.83
C GLY A 154 -2.78 15.66 9.64
N ASP A 155 -2.82 16.96 10.00
CA ASP A 155 -1.77 17.58 10.78
C ASP A 155 -1.61 16.97 12.18
N ASN A 156 -0.36 16.95 12.69
CA ASN A 156 0.04 16.40 13.99
C ASN A 156 -0.34 14.92 14.20
N SER A 157 -0.61 14.18 13.12
CA SER A 157 -0.93 12.76 13.17
C SER A 157 0.31 11.89 13.00
N TYR A 158 0.23 10.67 13.56
CA TYR A 158 1.22 9.60 13.39
C TYR A 158 0.51 8.41 12.77
N VAL A 159 0.74 8.16 11.48
CA VAL A 159 0.08 7.09 10.76
C VAL A 159 1.11 6.10 10.23
N SER A 160 0.88 4.83 10.46
CA SER A 160 1.63 3.78 9.80
C SER A 160 0.77 3.03 8.79
N TRP A 161 1.38 2.66 7.66
CA TRP A 161 0.87 1.69 6.70
C TRP A 161 1.78 0.47 6.73
N MET A 162 1.33 -0.59 7.34
CA MET A 162 2.09 -1.82 7.58
C MET A 162 1.26 -3.05 7.20
N PRO A 163 0.91 -3.24 5.91
CA PRO A 163 0.24 -4.45 5.46
C PRO A 163 1.15 -5.66 5.67
N LEU A 164 0.56 -6.84 5.81
CA LEU A 164 1.30 -8.09 5.67
C LEU A 164 1.82 -8.24 4.23
N GLU A 165 2.66 -9.19 4.01
CA GLU A 165 3.41 -9.38 2.78
C GLU A 165 2.51 -9.65 1.57
N THR A 166 2.93 -9.19 0.40
CA THR A 166 2.35 -9.57 -0.89
C THR A 166 3.16 -10.70 -1.50
N ILE A 167 2.52 -11.86 -1.74
CA ILE A 167 3.15 -13.05 -2.27
C ILE A 167 2.78 -13.24 -3.73
N PHE A 168 3.77 -13.23 -4.60
CA PHE A 168 3.62 -13.54 -6.02
C PHE A 168 3.73 -15.04 -6.27
N PHE A 169 2.65 -15.64 -6.77
CA PHE A 169 2.67 -17.00 -7.31
C PHE A 169 3.14 -17.00 -8.77
N ASN A 170 3.56 -18.14 -9.27
CA ASN A 170 3.96 -18.25 -10.67
C ASN A 170 2.83 -17.81 -11.61
N GLY A 171 3.15 -16.96 -12.57
CA GLY A 171 2.17 -16.35 -13.48
C GLY A 171 1.40 -15.17 -12.89
N GLY A 172 1.70 -14.73 -11.66
CA GLY A 172 1.06 -13.58 -11.02
C GLY A 172 1.32 -12.29 -11.79
N LYS A 173 0.29 -11.44 -11.91
CA LYS A 173 0.41 -10.11 -12.53
C LYS A 173 -0.30 -9.08 -11.67
N LEU A 174 0.43 -8.07 -11.19
CA LEU A 174 -0.10 -7.03 -10.31
C LEU A 174 0.27 -5.65 -10.80
N ARG A 175 -0.71 -4.74 -10.80
CA ARG A 175 -0.49 -3.29 -10.75
C ARG A 175 -0.90 -2.80 -9.38
N ARG A 176 0.05 -2.23 -8.63
CA ARG A 176 -0.20 -1.66 -7.32
C ARG A 176 0.20 -0.19 -7.29
N ARG A 177 -0.63 0.62 -6.63
CA ARG A 177 -0.39 2.05 -6.43
C ARG A 177 -0.67 2.40 -4.97
N LEU A 178 0.30 2.99 -4.31
CA LEU A 178 0.17 3.52 -2.96
C LEU A 178 0.46 5.02 -3.00
N ASN A 179 -0.55 5.83 -2.77
CA ASN A 179 -0.46 7.28 -2.70
C ASN A 179 -0.64 7.74 -1.25
N ILE A 180 0.29 8.55 -0.77
CA ILE A 180 0.26 9.12 0.57
C ILE A 180 0.25 10.65 0.43
N ASP A 181 -0.80 11.29 0.94
CA ASP A 181 -0.94 12.75 0.97
C ASP A 181 -0.80 13.25 2.39
N LEU A 182 0.25 14.01 2.66
CA LEU A 182 0.64 14.47 3.97
C LEU A 182 0.36 15.96 4.14
N LYS A 183 -0.24 16.32 5.27
CA LYS A 183 -0.29 17.72 5.73
C LYS A 183 1.06 18.13 6.35
N THR A 184 1.20 19.41 6.66
CA THR A 184 2.48 20.04 7.02
C THR A 184 3.20 19.37 8.20
N SER A 185 2.47 19.02 9.25
CA SER A 185 3.03 18.47 10.50
C SER A 185 2.77 16.98 10.71
N SER A 186 2.27 16.29 9.69
CA SER A 186 2.01 14.85 9.73
C SER A 186 3.31 14.03 9.76
N ASN A 187 3.23 12.82 10.33
CA ASN A 187 4.28 11.83 10.37
C ASN A 187 3.75 10.53 9.78
N PHE A 188 4.50 9.92 8.89
CA PHE A 188 4.10 8.70 8.21
C PHE A 188 5.23 7.67 8.20
N PHE A 189 4.88 6.43 8.48
CA PHE A 189 5.75 5.27 8.40
C PHE A 189 5.09 4.22 7.50
N GLY A 190 5.75 3.83 6.42
CA GLY A 190 5.22 2.87 5.45
C GLY A 190 6.15 1.69 5.26
N VAL A 191 5.57 0.50 5.18
CA VAL A 191 6.26 -0.77 4.89
C VAL A 191 5.53 -1.47 3.76
N GLU A 192 6.27 -1.94 2.77
CA GLU A 192 5.76 -2.79 1.69
C GLU A 192 6.72 -3.95 1.47
N THR A 193 6.23 -5.17 1.60
CA THR A 193 7.04 -6.37 1.42
C THR A 193 6.49 -7.24 0.29
N LEU A 194 7.38 -7.62 -0.64
CA LEU A 194 7.11 -8.49 -1.77
C LEU A 194 7.86 -9.81 -1.61
N ILE A 195 7.19 -10.93 -1.77
CA ILE A 195 7.77 -12.28 -1.77
C ILE A 195 7.50 -12.92 -3.14
N PHE A 196 8.55 -13.37 -3.81
CA PHE A 196 8.44 -14.07 -5.08
C PHE A 196 8.49 -15.59 -4.86
N GLY A 197 7.34 -16.24 -5.05
CA GLY A 197 7.15 -17.68 -4.89
C GLY A 197 6.87 -18.12 -3.44
N ARG A 198 6.19 -19.25 -3.32
CA ARG A 198 5.92 -19.92 -2.05
C ARG A 198 7.11 -20.79 -1.68
N GLN A 199 8.06 -20.23 -0.93
CA GLN A 199 9.32 -20.94 -0.57
C GLN A 199 9.07 -22.30 0.07
N ALA A 200 8.13 -22.39 1.01
CA ALA A 200 7.79 -23.64 1.69
C ALA A 200 7.28 -24.75 0.75
N MET A 201 6.85 -24.37 -0.46
CA MET A 201 6.35 -25.28 -1.49
C MET A 201 7.36 -25.47 -2.62
N GLY A 202 8.56 -24.92 -2.54
CA GLY A 202 9.56 -24.98 -3.61
C GLY A 202 9.14 -24.25 -4.91
N GLU A 203 8.17 -23.34 -4.86
CA GLU A 203 7.65 -22.67 -6.05
C GLU A 203 8.65 -21.64 -6.59
N ILE A 204 8.92 -21.74 -7.89
CA ILE A 204 9.71 -20.77 -8.66
C ILE A 204 8.75 -19.92 -9.49
N VAL A 205 8.95 -18.59 -9.47
CA VAL A 205 8.16 -17.65 -10.28
C VAL A 205 8.82 -17.50 -11.65
N GLU A 206 8.54 -18.44 -12.53
CA GLU A 206 9.10 -18.45 -13.90
C GLU A 206 8.57 -17.29 -14.73
N SER A 207 7.32 -16.91 -14.53
CA SER A 207 6.69 -15.81 -15.26
C SER A 207 5.88 -14.91 -14.33
N GLY A 208 5.76 -13.63 -14.70
CA GLY A 208 4.93 -12.69 -13.94
C GLY A 208 5.08 -11.27 -14.43
N GLU A 209 4.29 -10.38 -13.83
CA GLU A 209 4.36 -8.94 -14.11
C GLU A 209 4.05 -8.15 -12.83
N LEU A 210 4.98 -7.32 -12.40
CA LEU A 210 4.80 -6.34 -11.34
C LEU A 210 4.94 -4.94 -11.93
N ASP A 211 3.96 -4.10 -11.68
CA ASP A 211 3.96 -2.66 -11.94
C ASP A 211 3.53 -1.96 -10.65
N ASP A 212 4.50 -1.65 -9.79
CA ASP A 212 4.31 -1.16 -8.43
C ASP A 212 4.82 0.27 -8.30
N ALA A 213 4.01 1.16 -7.71
CA ALA A 213 4.42 2.53 -7.45
C ALA A 213 3.96 3.01 -6.08
N LEU A 214 4.89 3.67 -5.38
CA LEU A 214 4.66 4.46 -4.19
C LEU A 214 4.90 5.92 -4.50
N GLN A 215 3.96 6.79 -4.14
CA GLN A 215 4.10 8.23 -4.24
C GLN A 215 3.75 8.91 -2.92
N ILE A 216 4.59 9.83 -2.49
CA ILE A 216 4.39 10.60 -1.27
C ILE A 216 4.33 12.08 -1.65
N TYR A 217 3.20 12.68 -1.32
CA TYR A 217 2.94 14.11 -1.50
C TYR A 217 2.94 14.81 -0.13
N LYS A 218 3.34 16.05 -0.09
CA LYS A 218 3.18 16.91 1.07
C LYS A 218 2.69 18.28 0.63
N ASN A 219 1.53 18.71 1.15
CA ASN A 219 0.88 19.95 0.73
C ASN A 219 0.76 20.05 -0.80
N ASN A 220 0.29 19.00 -1.44
CA ASN A 220 0.10 18.84 -2.89
C ASN A 220 1.39 18.91 -3.72
N LYS A 221 2.58 18.82 -3.10
CA LYS A 221 3.86 18.72 -3.81
C LYS A 221 4.41 17.31 -3.69
N LEU A 222 4.81 16.71 -4.81
CA LEU A 222 5.46 15.41 -4.83
C LEU A 222 6.80 15.49 -4.11
N LEU A 223 6.96 14.75 -3.01
CA LEU A 223 8.22 14.62 -2.30
C LEU A 223 9.04 13.45 -2.81
N TYR A 224 8.39 12.31 -3.02
CA TYR A 224 9.06 11.07 -3.35
C TYR A 224 8.19 10.21 -4.25
N SER A 225 8.82 9.52 -5.19
CA SER A 225 8.18 8.53 -6.04
C SER A 225 9.13 7.35 -6.26
N ASP A 226 8.61 6.15 -6.09
CA ASP A 226 9.31 4.88 -6.30
C ASP A 226 8.52 4.01 -7.27
N PHE A 227 9.20 3.46 -8.27
CA PHE A 227 8.59 2.59 -9.27
C PHE A 227 9.38 1.30 -9.39
N ASN A 228 8.74 0.19 -9.10
CA ASN A 228 9.31 -1.14 -9.22
C ASN A 228 8.59 -1.90 -10.33
N ARG A 229 9.29 -2.16 -11.43
CA ARG A 229 8.75 -2.90 -12.58
C ARG A 229 9.59 -4.11 -12.89
N ILE A 230 8.94 -5.26 -12.92
CA ILE A 230 9.54 -6.52 -13.35
C ILE A 230 8.51 -7.29 -14.18
N LYS A 231 8.92 -7.82 -15.35
CA LYS A 231 8.02 -8.53 -16.27
C LYS A 231 8.75 -9.68 -16.94
N GLY A 232 8.01 -10.77 -17.21
CA GLY A 232 8.50 -11.95 -17.91
C GLY A 232 9.15 -12.94 -16.96
N ASN A 233 10.33 -13.45 -17.28
CA ASN A 233 11.03 -14.45 -16.48
C ASN A 233 11.56 -13.81 -15.17
N ILE A 234 10.80 -13.96 -14.07
CA ILE A 234 11.08 -13.33 -12.78
C ILE A 234 12.27 -14.00 -12.11
N ASP A 235 12.35 -15.33 -12.09
CA ASP A 235 13.42 -16.08 -11.43
C ASP A 235 14.80 -15.67 -11.96
N LYS A 236 14.98 -15.59 -13.28
CA LYS A 236 16.23 -15.13 -13.88
C LYS A 236 16.54 -13.66 -13.56
N LYS A 237 15.50 -12.84 -13.41
CA LYS A 237 15.69 -11.41 -13.13
C LYS A 237 16.10 -11.16 -11.69
N ILE A 238 15.49 -11.85 -10.72
CA ILE A 238 15.84 -11.69 -9.30
C ILE A 238 17.27 -12.15 -8.99
N LEU A 239 17.84 -13.07 -9.78
CA LEU A 239 19.25 -13.50 -9.63
C LEU A 239 20.25 -12.39 -9.95
N LYS A 240 19.86 -11.38 -10.77
CA LYS A 240 20.79 -10.32 -11.16
C LYS A 240 21.22 -9.49 -9.95
N PRO A 241 22.54 -9.14 -9.85
CA PRO A 241 23.09 -8.41 -8.71
C PRO A 241 22.41 -7.07 -8.44
N LEU A 242 21.98 -6.34 -9.48
CA LEU A 242 21.33 -5.03 -9.40
C LEU A 242 19.81 -5.10 -9.27
N VAL A 243 19.24 -6.31 -9.17
CA VAL A 243 17.80 -6.51 -8.92
C VAL A 243 17.62 -6.99 -7.49
N LEU A 244 17.60 -8.30 -7.24
CA LEU A 244 17.46 -8.83 -5.88
C LEU A 244 18.66 -9.68 -5.44
N LYS A 245 19.71 -9.77 -6.23
CA LYS A 245 20.96 -10.50 -5.89
C LYS A 245 20.70 -11.95 -5.43
N GLY A 246 19.71 -12.60 -6.02
CA GLY A 246 19.33 -13.98 -5.65
C GLY A 246 18.48 -14.08 -4.38
N ASN A 247 18.00 -12.97 -3.83
CA ASN A 247 16.96 -12.98 -2.80
C ASN A 247 15.59 -13.03 -3.48
N ASN A 248 14.61 -13.57 -2.79
CA ASN A 248 13.21 -13.61 -3.26
C ASN A 248 12.28 -12.72 -2.43
N ILE A 249 12.80 -12.04 -1.41
CA ILE A 249 12.06 -11.09 -0.58
C ILE A 249 12.68 -9.70 -0.75
N PHE A 250 11.83 -8.74 -1.05
CA PHE A 250 12.15 -7.34 -1.13
C PHE A 250 11.21 -6.55 -0.22
N CYS A 251 11.78 -5.82 0.74
CA CYS A 251 11.03 -4.95 1.61
C CYS A 251 11.48 -3.50 1.42
N SER A 252 10.51 -2.62 1.28
CA SER A 252 10.69 -1.18 1.18
C SER A 252 10.10 -0.51 2.40
N VAL A 253 10.88 0.32 3.11
CA VAL A 253 10.42 1.11 4.23
C VAL A 253 10.59 2.58 3.90
N VAL A 254 9.59 3.39 4.22
CA VAL A 254 9.63 4.83 4.09
C VAL A 254 9.21 5.49 5.39
N TYR A 255 9.90 6.56 5.77
CA TYR A 255 9.49 7.41 6.88
C TYR A 255 9.59 8.87 6.48
N THR A 256 8.59 9.66 6.83
CA THR A 256 8.64 11.12 6.73
C THR A 256 8.00 11.75 7.96
N GLY A 257 8.63 12.78 8.50
CA GLY A 257 8.15 13.46 9.70
C GLY A 257 9.27 14.10 10.51
N LYS A 258 8.94 14.39 11.77
CA LYS A 258 9.89 14.96 12.73
C LYS A 258 11.03 13.97 13.01
N LYS A 259 12.22 14.48 13.39
CA LYS A 259 13.38 13.67 13.80
C LYS A 259 14.02 12.78 12.73
N ILE A 260 13.72 12.96 11.45
CA ILE A 260 14.21 12.11 10.36
C ILE A 260 15.73 11.91 10.37
N ARG A 261 16.52 12.98 10.64
CA ARG A 261 17.98 12.91 10.74
C ARG A 261 18.48 12.14 11.97
N ILE A 262 17.70 12.15 13.05
CA ILE A 262 18.03 11.37 14.26
C ILE A 262 17.85 9.89 13.95
N TYR A 263 16.73 9.52 13.34
CA TYR A 263 16.45 8.14 12.97
C TYR A 263 17.45 7.61 11.93
N GLU A 264 17.80 8.40 10.92
CA GLU A 264 18.85 8.03 9.96
C GLU A 264 20.15 7.63 10.67
N LYS A 265 20.66 8.49 11.58
CA LYS A 265 21.87 8.20 12.33
C LYS A 265 21.78 6.94 13.19
N GLN A 266 20.64 6.72 13.84
CA GLN A 266 20.42 5.50 14.63
C GLN A 266 20.38 4.24 13.78
N ILE A 267 19.72 4.31 12.60
CA ILE A 267 19.64 3.20 11.66
C ILE A 267 21.01 2.88 11.06
N LEU A 268 21.80 3.88 10.69
CA LEU A 268 23.16 3.66 10.17
C LEU A 268 24.04 3.01 11.24
N LYS A 269 23.96 3.46 12.50
CA LYS A 269 24.67 2.82 13.62
C LYS A 269 24.19 1.38 13.87
N TYR A 270 22.92 1.10 13.65
CA TYR A 270 22.37 -0.25 13.71
C TYR A 270 22.90 -1.11 12.55
N ALA A 271 23.02 -0.53 11.34
CA ALA A 271 23.52 -1.22 10.15
C ALA A 271 24.93 -1.83 10.37
N ASP A 272 25.81 -1.08 11.02
CA ASP A 272 27.18 -1.53 11.29
C ASP A 272 27.26 -2.83 12.13
N LYS A 273 26.21 -3.13 12.87
CA LYS A 273 26.12 -4.31 13.76
C LYS A 273 25.10 -5.34 13.30
N SER A 274 24.38 -5.05 12.22
CA SER A 274 23.26 -5.85 11.75
C SER A 274 23.72 -7.00 10.85
N LYS A 275 23.08 -8.15 11.00
CA LYS A 275 23.20 -9.28 10.06
C LYS A 275 22.38 -9.11 8.77
N TYR A 276 21.53 -8.10 8.71
CA TYR A 276 20.57 -7.92 7.62
C TYR A 276 21.18 -7.16 6.44
N PHE A 277 20.76 -7.51 5.24
CA PHE A 277 21.22 -6.84 4.02
C PHE A 277 20.23 -5.71 3.64
N PHE A 278 20.60 -4.49 3.97
CA PHE A 278 19.79 -3.33 3.64
C PHE A 278 20.63 -2.07 3.33
N GLY A 279 20.00 -1.10 2.70
CA GLY A 279 20.53 0.24 2.50
C GLY A 279 19.54 1.29 3.02
N ALA A 280 20.06 2.41 3.54
CA ALA A 280 19.25 3.53 4.02
C ALA A 280 19.76 4.85 3.45
N SER A 281 18.85 5.77 3.13
CA SER A 281 19.17 7.12 2.67
C SER A 281 18.00 8.08 2.87
N ILE A 282 18.29 9.39 2.86
CA ILE A 282 17.23 10.42 2.85
C ILE A 282 17.19 11.09 1.47
N VAL A 283 16.00 11.09 0.87
CA VAL A 283 15.71 11.77 -0.40
C VAL A 283 14.54 12.72 -0.20
N ASN A 284 14.73 14.00 -0.45
CA ASN A 284 13.70 15.05 -0.34
C ASN A 284 12.90 15.03 0.99
N GLY A 285 13.57 14.74 2.12
CA GLY A 285 12.90 14.67 3.42
C GLY A 285 12.10 13.39 3.67
N VAL A 286 12.33 12.34 2.88
CA VAL A 286 11.84 10.98 3.08
C VAL A 286 13.03 10.08 3.39
N LEU A 287 13.03 9.42 4.53
CA LEU A 287 13.99 8.36 4.88
C LEU A 287 13.52 7.06 4.24
N LEU A 288 14.41 6.45 3.49
CA LEU A 288 14.15 5.26 2.69
C LEU A 288 15.04 4.13 3.19
N LEU A 289 14.48 2.93 3.32
CA LEU A 289 15.24 1.71 3.50
C LEU A 289 14.80 0.70 2.44
N LYS A 290 15.76 -0.01 1.88
CA LYS A 290 15.53 -1.14 0.97
C LYS A 290 16.22 -2.35 1.55
N ILE A 291 15.46 -3.41 1.78
CA ILE A 291 15.92 -4.63 2.47
C ILE A 291 15.73 -5.83 1.55
N LEU A 292 16.71 -6.68 1.49
CA LEU A 292 16.66 -7.95 0.76
C LEU A 292 16.81 -9.11 1.74
N ALA A 293 16.02 -10.16 1.58
CA ALA A 293 16.10 -11.35 2.41
C ALA A 293 15.71 -12.61 1.61
N LYS A 294 16.11 -13.77 2.18
CA LYS A 294 15.64 -15.09 1.74
C LYS A 294 14.61 -15.67 2.70
N ASN A 295 14.53 -15.17 3.93
CA ASN A 295 13.61 -15.64 4.95
C ASN A 295 12.74 -14.47 5.43
N ILE A 296 11.44 -14.67 5.48
CA ILE A 296 10.51 -13.62 5.93
C ILE A 296 10.69 -13.25 7.40
N ASN A 297 11.13 -14.19 8.23
CA ASN A 297 11.38 -13.91 9.64
C ASN A 297 12.50 -12.88 9.81
N ASP A 298 13.52 -12.87 8.92
CA ASP A 298 14.57 -11.84 8.94
C ASP A 298 13.99 -10.43 8.71
N ILE A 299 12.98 -10.29 7.84
CA ILE A 299 12.31 -9.02 7.61
C ILE A 299 11.50 -8.62 8.85
N ARG A 300 10.76 -9.55 9.45
CA ARG A 300 9.91 -9.27 10.62
C ARG A 300 10.76 -8.89 11.85
N ASP A 301 11.84 -9.61 12.10
CA ASP A 301 12.80 -9.29 13.16
C ASP A 301 13.41 -7.89 12.94
N PHE A 302 13.85 -7.61 11.70
CA PHE A 302 14.39 -6.32 11.33
C PHE A 302 13.38 -5.19 11.56
N LEU A 303 12.14 -5.36 11.13
CA LEU A 303 11.08 -4.37 11.33
C LEU A 303 10.76 -4.18 12.82
N GLY A 304 10.80 -5.25 13.62
CA GLY A 304 10.66 -5.19 15.06
C GLY A 304 11.73 -4.33 15.73
N ASP A 305 12.98 -4.47 15.30
CA ASP A 305 14.08 -3.63 15.78
C ASP A 305 13.97 -2.19 15.27
N LEU A 306 13.59 -2.02 14.01
CA LEU A 306 13.42 -0.72 13.40
C LEU A 306 12.35 0.13 14.11
N VAL A 307 11.21 -0.48 14.45
CA VAL A 307 10.12 0.22 15.16
C VAL A 307 10.57 0.68 16.55
N LYS A 308 11.43 -0.07 17.26
CA LYS A 308 12.02 0.37 18.53
C LYS A 308 12.86 1.65 18.38
N ILE A 309 13.54 1.82 17.24
CA ILE A 309 14.30 3.04 16.92
C ILE A 309 13.36 4.26 16.79
N PHE A 310 12.18 4.09 16.18
CA PHE A 310 11.19 5.16 16.03
C PHE A 310 10.45 5.49 17.34
N GLY A 311 10.54 4.62 18.35
CA GLY A 311 9.98 4.82 19.69
C GLY A 311 8.46 4.73 19.74
N LYS A 312 7.85 5.31 20.79
CA LYS A 312 6.43 5.13 21.14
C LYS A 312 5.40 5.58 20.08
N ASN A 313 5.82 6.35 19.07
CA ASN A 313 4.89 6.89 18.07
C ASN A 313 4.50 5.86 17.00
N PHE A 314 5.27 4.79 16.88
CA PHE A 314 5.02 3.69 15.95
C PHE A 314 5.25 2.36 16.67
N ASN A 315 4.38 1.41 16.44
CA ASN A 315 4.49 0.05 16.95
C ASN A 315 4.10 -0.95 15.85
N LEU A 316 4.60 -2.17 15.95
CA LEU A 316 4.13 -3.24 15.08
C LEU A 316 2.65 -3.51 15.35
N PRO A 317 1.82 -3.66 14.32
CA PRO A 317 0.46 -4.14 14.49
C PRO A 317 0.44 -5.51 15.17
N ARG A 318 -0.58 -5.79 15.99
CA ARG A 318 -0.69 -7.07 16.72
C ARG A 318 -0.65 -8.29 15.81
N ILE A 319 -1.22 -8.16 14.61
CA ILE A 319 -1.23 -9.24 13.62
C ILE A 319 0.17 -9.62 13.12
N TRP A 320 1.19 -8.80 13.36
CA TRP A 320 2.58 -9.10 13.04
C TRP A 320 3.28 -9.94 14.12
N SER A 321 2.64 -10.11 15.29
CA SER A 321 3.15 -10.91 16.41
C SER A 321 2.71 -12.35 16.19
N PHE A 322 3.55 -13.15 15.55
CA PHE A 322 3.39 -14.60 15.42
C PHE A 322 4.52 -15.31 16.15
#